data_9606c80e957e7b69ed80a54d3aab2052
#
_entry.id   9606c80e957e7b69ed80a54d3aab2052
#
_cell.length_a   1.000
_cell.length_b   1.000
_cell.length_c   1.000
_cell.angle_alpha   90.00
_cell.angle_beta   90.00
_cell.angle_gamma   90.00
#
_symmetry.space_group_name_H-M   'P 1'
#
loop_
_entity.id
_entity.type
_entity.pdbx_description
1 polymer ?
#
loop_
_entity_poly.entity_id
_entity_poly.type
_entity_poly.pdbx_seq_one_letter_code
_entity_poly.pdbx_strand_id
1 'polypeptide(L)' 'MPLITFEAGKLTDEIKLELIQKLTNLSAEITGIPKESFFISIREMPDENVAIGGITVKEIKKKFVKTNDRRN' A
#
# COMPACT_ATOMS: atom_id res chain seq x y z
N MET A 1 -12.16 13.69 12.67
CA MET A 1 -12.33 12.98 11.43
C MET A 1 -11.01 12.34 11.00
N PRO A 2 -10.80 11.03 11.26
CA PRO A 2 -9.51 10.42 10.97
C PRO A 2 -9.32 10.17 9.49
N LEU A 3 -8.09 10.30 9.05
CA LEU A 3 -7.71 10.02 7.67
C LEU A 3 -6.54 9.05 7.69
N ILE A 4 -6.67 7.94 6.98
CA ILE A 4 -5.61 6.96 6.86
C ILE A 4 -5.16 6.94 5.40
N THR A 5 -3.87 7.11 5.19
CA THR A 5 -3.32 7.07 3.84
C THR A 5 -2.37 5.90 3.73
N PHE A 6 -2.59 5.07 2.72
CA PHE A 6 -1.75 3.92 2.45
C PHE A 6 -1.07 4.15 1.10
N GLU A 7 0.25 4.18 1.10
CA GLU A 7 1.01 4.41 -0.11
C GLU A 7 1.75 3.14 -0.49
N ALA A 8 1.64 2.78 -1.75
CA ALA A 8 2.23 1.52 -2.21
C ALA A 8 2.44 1.58 -3.71
N GLY A 9 3.02 0.51 -4.25
CA GLY A 9 3.03 0.33 -5.68
C GLY A 9 1.66 -0.11 -6.15
N LYS A 10 1.60 -0.60 -7.37
CA LYS A 10 0.32 -0.96 -7.95
C LYS A 10 -0.32 -2.13 -7.21
N LEU A 11 -1.60 -2.00 -6.94
CA LEU A 11 -2.37 -3.03 -6.26
C LEU A 11 -3.60 -3.37 -7.09
N THR A 12 -4.10 -4.59 -6.93
CA THR A 12 -5.36 -4.96 -7.57
C THR A 12 -6.52 -4.30 -6.84
N ASP A 13 -7.64 -4.18 -7.53
CA ASP A 13 -8.82 -3.60 -6.91
C ASP A 13 -9.28 -4.40 -5.71
N GLU A 14 -9.12 -5.72 -5.76
CA GLU A 14 -9.51 -6.58 -4.66
C GLU A 14 -8.67 -6.32 -3.42
N ILE A 15 -7.37 -6.16 -3.59
CA ILE A 15 -6.48 -5.88 -2.47
C ILE A 15 -6.79 -4.51 -1.89
N LYS A 16 -7.05 -3.53 -2.76
CA LYS A 16 -7.41 -2.19 -2.28
C LYS A 16 -8.67 -2.22 -1.44
N LEU A 17 -9.67 -2.94 -1.91
CA LEU A 17 -10.93 -3.03 -1.18
C LEU A 17 -10.73 -3.68 0.18
N GLU A 18 -9.95 -4.75 0.22
CA GLU A 18 -9.68 -5.43 1.48
C GLU A 18 -8.94 -4.53 2.45
N LEU A 19 -7.94 -3.78 1.94
CA LEU A 19 -7.21 -2.83 2.78
C LEU A 19 -8.15 -1.78 3.35
N ILE A 20 -8.98 -1.21 2.49
CA ILE A 20 -9.92 -0.17 2.92
C ILE A 20 -10.83 -0.69 4.03
N GLN A 21 -11.40 -1.86 3.82
CA GLN A 21 -12.35 -2.42 4.79
C GLN A 21 -11.68 -2.79 6.10
N LYS A 22 -10.55 -3.47 6.02
CA LYS A 22 -9.90 -3.95 7.23
C LYS A 22 -9.23 -2.84 8.02
N LEU A 23 -8.61 -1.88 7.33
CA LEU A 23 -8.02 -0.74 8.01
C LEU A 23 -9.09 0.08 8.71
N THR A 24 -10.22 0.29 8.06
CA THR A 24 -11.32 1.02 8.66
C THR A 24 -11.85 0.30 9.89
N ASN A 25 -12.13 -0.99 9.76
CA ASN A 25 -12.71 -1.76 10.85
C ASN A 25 -11.77 -1.82 12.05
N LEU A 26 -10.50 -2.09 11.79
CA LEU A 26 -9.52 -2.17 12.87
C LEU A 26 -9.36 -0.84 13.58
N SER A 27 -9.27 0.23 12.80
CA SER A 27 -9.08 1.56 13.38
C SER A 27 -10.29 1.99 14.18
N ALA A 28 -11.48 1.69 13.69
CA ALA A 28 -12.70 2.01 14.43
C ALA A 28 -12.76 1.25 15.74
N GLU A 29 -12.36 0.00 15.71
CA GLU A 29 -12.36 -0.84 16.91
C GLU A 29 -11.41 -0.29 17.96
N ILE A 30 -10.20 0.09 17.55
CA ILE A 30 -9.19 0.55 18.49
C ILE A 30 -9.54 1.92 19.06
N THR A 31 -10.03 2.81 18.23
CA THR A 31 -10.27 4.19 18.63
C THR A 31 -11.64 4.43 19.26
N GLY A 32 -12.59 3.56 18.96
CA GLY A 32 -13.98 3.79 19.37
C GLY A 32 -14.69 4.79 18.50
N ILE A 33 -14.05 5.30 17.44
CA ILE A 33 -14.67 6.25 16.53
C ILE A 33 -15.49 5.46 15.51
N PRO A 34 -16.72 5.89 15.19
CA PRO A 34 -17.54 5.16 14.22
C PRO A 34 -16.83 5.06 12.88
N LYS A 35 -16.97 3.91 12.24
CA LYS A 35 -16.27 3.69 10.98
C LYS A 35 -16.71 4.67 9.89
N GLU A 36 -17.93 5.18 10.00
CA GLU A 36 -18.44 6.16 9.04
C GLU A 36 -17.69 7.48 9.07
N SER A 37 -16.90 7.71 10.11
CA SER A 37 -16.10 8.92 10.22
C SER A 37 -14.72 8.80 9.61
N PHE A 38 -14.33 7.60 9.18
CA PHE A 38 -12.98 7.39 8.66
C PHE A 38 -12.89 7.65 7.17
N PHE A 39 -11.80 8.28 6.79
CA PHE A 39 -11.43 8.46 5.39
C PHE A 39 -10.21 7.62 5.11
N ILE A 40 -10.26 6.82 4.05
CA ILE A 40 -9.12 6.00 3.63
C ILE A 40 -8.71 6.44 2.25
N SER A 41 -7.43 6.65 2.07
CA SER A 41 -6.88 7.00 0.77
C SER A 41 -5.76 6.04 0.43
N ILE A 42 -5.81 5.46 -0.76
CA ILE A 42 -4.73 4.60 -1.25
C ILE A 42 -4.07 5.33 -2.40
N ARG A 43 -2.77 5.50 -2.28
CA ARG A 43 -1.98 6.19 -3.30
C ARG A 43 -1.02 5.22 -3.91
N GLU A 44 -1.17 5.01 -5.20
CA GLU A 44 -0.26 4.13 -5.94
C GLU A 44 0.81 4.98 -6.58
N MET A 45 2.05 4.55 -6.42
CA MET A 45 3.18 5.25 -7.01
C MET A 45 3.96 4.31 -7.89
N PRO A 46 4.30 4.75 -9.11
CA PRO A 46 5.11 3.90 -9.97
C PRO A 46 6.50 3.70 -9.36
N ASP A 47 7.09 2.55 -9.67
CA ASP A 47 8.34 2.15 -9.07
C ASP A 47 9.48 3.14 -9.39
N GLU A 48 9.38 3.83 -10.51
CA GLU A 48 10.42 4.80 -10.88
C GLU A 48 10.33 6.09 -10.08
N ASN A 49 9.27 6.26 -9.29
CA ASN A 49 9.08 7.46 -8.49
C ASN A 49 9.56 7.30 -7.06
N VAL A 50 9.98 6.12 -6.68
CA VAL A 50 10.41 5.83 -5.31
C VAL A 50 11.82 5.29 -5.34
N ALA A 51 12.66 5.79 -4.44
CA ALA A 51 14.07 5.41 -4.44
C ALA A 51 14.59 5.26 -3.02
N ILE A 52 15.59 4.43 -2.88
CA ILE A 52 16.32 4.25 -1.62
C ILE A 52 17.79 4.46 -1.95
N GLY A 53 18.39 5.46 -1.27
CA GLY A 53 19.81 5.74 -1.51
C GLY A 53 20.13 6.10 -2.94
N GLY A 54 19.18 6.71 -3.63
CA GLY A 54 19.37 7.13 -5.01
C GLY A 54 19.10 6.04 -6.03
N ILE A 55 18.71 4.85 -5.57
CA ILE A 55 18.40 3.74 -6.47
C ILE A 55 16.89 3.53 -6.47
N THR A 56 16.28 3.58 -7.65
CA THR A 56 14.82 3.47 -7.74
C THR A 56 14.34 2.07 -7.38
N VAL A 57 13.11 2.00 -6.89
CA VAL A 57 12.48 0.71 -6.61
C VAL A 57 12.40 -0.12 -7.88
N LYS A 58 12.20 0.53 -9.01
CA LYS A 58 12.17 -0.16 -10.29
C LYS A 58 13.46 -0.93 -10.54
N GLU A 59 14.59 -0.29 -10.25
CA GLU A 59 15.90 -0.90 -10.42
C GLU A 59 16.12 -2.03 -9.43
N ILE A 60 15.69 -1.80 -8.19
CA ILE A 60 15.81 -2.80 -7.13
C ILE A 60 14.99 -4.04 -7.48
N LYS A 61 13.79 -3.85 -7.96
CA LYS A 61 12.92 -4.98 -8.33
C LYS A 61 13.50 -5.75 -9.51
N LYS A 62 14.13 -5.07 -10.42
CA LYS A 62 14.77 -5.72 -11.55
C LYS A 62 15.80 -6.74 -11.07
N LYS A 63 16.65 -6.32 -10.16
CA LYS A 63 17.66 -7.21 -9.58
C LYS A 63 17.02 -8.32 -8.79
N PHE A 64 16.02 -7.96 -8.02
CA PHE A 64 15.32 -8.91 -7.17
C PHE A 64 14.59 -9.97 -8.00
N VAL A 65 13.90 -9.53 -9.04
CA VAL A 65 13.18 -10.44 -9.93
C VAL A 65 14.17 -11.38 -10.60
N LYS A 66 15.29 -10.86 -11.04
CA LYS A 66 16.33 -11.66 -11.64
C LYS A 66 16.80 -12.75 -10.68
N THR A 67 17.00 -12.35 -9.42
CA THR A 67 17.47 -13.27 -8.40
C THR A 67 16.43 -14.32 -8.06
N ASN A 68 15.16 -13.94 -8.08
CA ASN A 68 14.07 -14.80 -7.64
C ASN A 68 13.33 -15.46 -8.79
N ASP A 69 13.82 -15.30 -9.99
CA ASP A 69 13.15 -15.75 -11.18
C ASP A 69 12.76 -17.21 -11.12
N ARG A 70 13.66 -18.03 -10.65
CA ARG A 70 13.45 -19.47 -10.62
C ARG A 70 12.46 -19.93 -9.56
N ARG A 71 11.98 -19.03 -8.72
CA ARG A 71 10.99 -19.41 -7.71
C ARG A 71 9.57 -19.32 -8.24
N ASN A 72 9.43 -18.68 -9.33
CA ASN A 72 8.12 -18.51 -9.96
C ASN A 72 7.99 -19.42 -11.16
#